data_c848277951312f84d6a4b6241b221afa
#
_entry.id   c848277951312f84d6a4b6241b221afa
#
_cell.length_a   1.000
_cell.length_b   1.000
_cell.length_c   1.000
_cell.angle_alpha   90.00
_cell.angle_beta   90.00
_cell.angle_gamma   90.00
#
_symmetry.space_group_name_H-M   'P 1'
#
loop_
_entity.id
_entity.type
_entity.pdbx_description
1 polymer ?
#
loop_
_entity_poly.entity_id
_entity_poly.type
_entity_poly.pdbx_seq_one_letter_code
_entity_poly.pdbx_strand_id
1 'polypeptide(L)'
;MKALVKTDFNFPGQKNVYHGKVRDVYNINDDLLVMVATDRISAFDVILPKGIPYKGQMLNQIAAKFLDATADIVPNWKIATPDPMVTVGLRCEGFRVEMIIRGYLTGSAWREYKAGCRSLCGVSLPDGMKENQKFPTPIITPTTKAEAGHDENISKEEIIAQGIVSKEDYELMEKYTYALFERGSKMAAEKGLILVDTKYEFGLSLIHI
;
A
#
# COMPACT_ATOMS: atom_id res chain seq x y z
N MET A 1 7.16 -16.70 -23.38
CA MET A 1 5.95 -16.95 -22.59
C MET A 1 5.02 -15.76 -22.74
N LYS A 2 3.70 -15.97 -22.76
CA LYS A 2 2.74 -14.88 -22.96
C LYS A 2 2.39 -14.25 -21.59
N ALA A 3 2.39 -12.92 -21.51
CA ALA A 3 2.00 -12.21 -20.29
C ALA A 3 0.50 -12.39 -19.99
N LEU A 4 0.13 -12.60 -18.72
CA LEU A 4 -1.26 -12.61 -18.28
C LEU A 4 -1.74 -11.17 -18.07
N VAL A 5 -2.55 -10.65 -18.99
CA VAL A 5 -3.02 -9.26 -18.94
C VAL A 5 -4.49 -9.12 -18.57
N LYS A 6 -5.24 -10.21 -18.54
CA LYS A 6 -6.66 -10.24 -18.15
C LYS A 6 -7.02 -11.63 -17.65
N THR A 7 -7.89 -11.70 -16.66
CA THR A 7 -8.54 -12.92 -16.22
C THR A 7 -10.05 -12.82 -16.43
N ASP A 8 -10.69 -13.99 -16.58
CA ASP A 8 -12.12 -14.10 -16.75
C ASP A 8 -12.58 -15.41 -16.07
N PHE A 9 -12.42 -15.42 -14.73
CA PHE A 9 -12.83 -16.57 -13.91
C PHE A 9 -14.27 -16.42 -13.45
N ASN A 10 -14.91 -17.55 -13.23
CA ASN A 10 -16.24 -17.63 -12.62
C ASN A 10 -16.16 -18.55 -11.40
N PHE A 11 -16.17 -17.97 -10.22
CA PHE A 11 -16.09 -18.69 -8.97
C PHE A 11 -17.47 -18.92 -8.37
N PRO A 12 -17.72 -20.07 -7.69
CA PRO A 12 -18.92 -20.25 -6.88
C PRO A 12 -19.07 -19.11 -5.86
N GLY A 13 -20.24 -18.50 -5.78
CA GLY A 13 -20.51 -17.38 -4.88
C GLY A 13 -19.93 -16.01 -5.32
N GLN A 14 -19.35 -15.92 -6.52
CA GLN A 14 -18.86 -14.66 -7.03
C GLN A 14 -19.99 -13.64 -7.19
N LYS A 15 -19.83 -12.48 -6.58
CA LYS A 15 -20.76 -11.34 -6.65
C LYS A 15 -20.41 -10.37 -7.78
N ASN A 16 -19.13 -10.03 -7.87
CA ASN A 16 -18.59 -9.13 -8.89
C ASN A 16 -17.10 -9.37 -9.10
N VAL A 17 -16.57 -8.73 -10.13
CA VAL A 17 -15.13 -8.62 -10.39
C VAL A 17 -14.77 -7.17 -10.68
N TYR A 18 -13.68 -6.70 -10.09
CA TYR A 18 -13.09 -5.41 -10.37
C TYR A 18 -11.78 -5.60 -11.12
N HIS A 19 -11.69 -5.06 -12.33
CA HIS A 19 -10.47 -5.05 -13.13
C HIS A 19 -9.72 -3.74 -12.88
N GLY A 20 -8.78 -3.77 -11.93
CA GLY A 20 -7.92 -2.63 -11.62
C GLY A 20 -6.80 -2.43 -12.64
N LYS A 21 -5.96 -1.42 -12.42
CA LYS A 21 -4.83 -1.10 -13.33
C LYS A 21 -3.86 -2.27 -13.52
N VAL A 22 -3.63 -3.09 -12.47
CA VAL A 22 -2.65 -4.19 -12.47
C VAL A 22 -3.15 -5.46 -11.79
N ARG A 23 -4.33 -5.46 -11.19
CA ARG A 23 -4.92 -6.61 -10.49
C ARG A 23 -6.36 -6.79 -10.92
N ASP A 24 -6.81 -8.06 -10.93
CA ASP A 24 -8.21 -8.41 -11.03
C ASP A 24 -8.66 -8.94 -9.67
N VAL A 25 -9.74 -8.40 -9.12
CA VAL A 25 -10.22 -8.68 -7.76
C VAL A 25 -11.63 -9.23 -7.84
N TYR A 26 -11.79 -10.47 -7.44
CA TYR A 26 -13.07 -11.18 -7.39
C TYR A 26 -13.62 -11.15 -5.98
N ASN A 27 -14.83 -10.65 -5.82
CA ASN A 27 -15.56 -10.65 -4.55
C ASN A 27 -16.41 -11.92 -4.46
N ILE A 28 -16.18 -12.71 -3.41
CA ILE A 28 -16.86 -13.99 -3.17
C ILE A 28 -17.69 -13.86 -1.89
N ASN A 29 -18.99 -14.03 -2.02
CA ASN A 29 -20.01 -13.98 -0.96
C ASN A 29 -19.97 -12.72 -0.06
N ASP A 30 -19.31 -11.65 -0.52
CA ASP A 30 -19.03 -10.43 0.25
C ASP A 30 -18.09 -10.60 1.45
N ASP A 31 -17.51 -11.79 1.64
CA ASP A 31 -16.61 -12.12 2.75
C ASP A 31 -15.15 -12.24 2.32
N LEU A 32 -14.93 -12.76 1.10
CA LEU A 32 -13.61 -13.10 0.59
C LEU A 32 -13.27 -12.34 -0.68
N LEU A 33 -11.99 -12.06 -0.84
CA LEU A 33 -11.42 -11.58 -2.08
C LEU A 33 -10.46 -12.63 -2.66
N VAL A 34 -10.62 -12.91 -3.95
CA VAL A 34 -9.61 -13.60 -4.75
C VAL A 34 -8.94 -12.55 -5.62
N MET A 35 -7.70 -12.22 -5.30
CA MET A 35 -6.94 -11.17 -5.98
C MET A 35 -5.89 -11.80 -6.89
N VAL A 36 -5.97 -11.50 -8.19
CA VAL A 36 -5.01 -11.95 -9.20
C VAL A 36 -4.11 -10.79 -9.59
N ALA A 37 -2.83 -10.89 -9.24
CA ALA A 37 -1.81 -9.95 -9.69
C ALA A 37 -1.44 -10.26 -11.15
N THR A 38 -1.87 -9.43 -12.07
CA THR A 38 -1.59 -9.62 -13.51
C THR A 38 -0.23 -9.07 -13.91
N ASP A 39 0.17 -9.37 -15.12
CA ASP A 39 1.42 -8.87 -15.72
C ASP A 39 1.26 -7.46 -16.33
N ARG A 40 0.05 -6.84 -16.19
CA ARG A 40 -0.15 -5.45 -16.60
C ARG A 40 0.80 -4.52 -15.85
N ILE A 41 1.24 -3.48 -16.53
CA ILE A 41 2.03 -2.39 -15.95
C ILE A 41 1.29 -1.07 -16.18
N SER A 42 1.26 -0.24 -15.15
CA SER A 42 0.74 1.12 -15.23
C SER A 42 1.85 2.12 -14.90
N ALA A 43 1.91 3.20 -15.65
CA ALA A 43 2.80 4.32 -15.41
C ALA A 43 2.02 5.63 -15.62
N PHE A 44 2.12 6.57 -14.68
CA PHE A 44 1.35 7.82 -14.69
C PHE A 44 -0.15 7.60 -14.91
N ASP A 45 -0.71 6.60 -14.20
CA ASP A 45 -2.11 6.16 -14.29
C ASP A 45 -2.56 5.59 -15.65
N VAL A 46 -1.66 5.43 -16.60
CA VAL A 46 -1.92 4.81 -17.90
C VAL A 46 -1.48 3.35 -17.87
N ILE A 47 -2.39 2.44 -18.23
CA ILE A 47 -2.07 1.02 -18.43
C ILE A 47 -1.33 0.89 -19.77
N LEU A 48 -0.11 0.38 -19.73
CA LEU A 48 0.68 0.19 -20.93
C LEU A 48 0.16 -0.97 -21.79
N PRO A 49 0.30 -0.93 -23.11
CA PRO A 49 -0.32 -1.89 -24.02
C PRO A 49 0.26 -3.31 -23.92
N LYS A 50 1.43 -3.47 -23.33
CA LYS A 50 2.08 -4.77 -23.15
C LYS A 50 2.36 -5.04 -21.68
N GLY A 51 2.03 -6.28 -21.24
CA GLY A 51 2.41 -6.77 -19.90
C GLY A 51 3.86 -7.25 -19.89
N ILE A 52 4.43 -7.32 -18.69
CA ILE A 52 5.78 -7.87 -18.44
C ILE A 52 5.59 -9.28 -17.89
N PRO A 53 5.99 -10.34 -18.62
CA PRO A 53 5.85 -11.72 -18.14
C PRO A 53 6.46 -11.91 -16.75
N TYR A 54 5.76 -12.66 -15.90
CA TYR A 54 6.12 -12.95 -14.49
C TYR A 54 6.04 -11.76 -13.51
N LYS A 55 5.72 -10.54 -13.96
CA LYS A 55 5.61 -9.39 -13.04
C LYS A 55 4.58 -9.66 -11.93
N GLY A 56 3.39 -10.18 -12.31
CA GLY A 56 2.34 -10.51 -11.35
C GLY A 56 2.81 -11.55 -10.33
N GLN A 57 3.46 -12.62 -10.76
CA GLN A 57 4.00 -13.65 -9.88
C GLN A 57 5.00 -13.08 -8.87
N MET A 58 5.97 -12.30 -9.36
CA MET A 58 7.01 -11.73 -8.50
C MET A 58 6.41 -10.82 -7.44
N LEU A 59 5.53 -9.91 -7.84
CA LEU A 59 4.91 -8.95 -6.92
C LEU A 59 4.00 -9.63 -5.90
N ASN A 60 3.20 -10.61 -6.33
CA ASN A 60 2.30 -11.32 -5.41
C ASN A 60 3.06 -12.15 -4.38
N GLN A 61 4.10 -12.86 -4.79
CA GLN A 61 4.92 -13.67 -3.88
C GLN A 61 5.72 -12.79 -2.89
N ILE A 62 6.25 -11.64 -3.33
CA ILE A 62 6.91 -10.68 -2.45
C ILE A 62 5.91 -10.14 -1.43
N ALA A 63 4.72 -9.72 -1.87
CA ALA A 63 3.68 -9.23 -0.98
C ALA A 63 3.25 -10.30 0.05
N ALA A 64 2.98 -11.53 -0.40
CA ALA A 64 2.62 -12.65 0.48
C ALA A 64 3.70 -12.92 1.53
N LYS A 65 4.98 -12.92 1.14
CA LYS A 65 6.11 -13.10 2.05
C LYS A 65 6.17 -12.00 3.12
N PHE A 66 5.95 -10.74 2.75
CA PHE A 66 5.95 -9.65 3.73
C PHE A 66 4.74 -9.70 4.65
N LEU A 67 3.55 -10.05 4.13
CA LEU A 67 2.35 -10.25 4.96
C LEU A 67 2.57 -11.35 6.00
N ASP A 68 3.20 -12.48 5.63
CA ASP A 68 3.54 -13.54 6.58
C ASP A 68 4.58 -13.10 7.61
N ALA A 69 5.62 -12.40 7.17
CA ALA A 69 6.72 -11.98 8.02
C ALA A 69 6.35 -10.83 9.00
N THR A 70 5.16 -10.27 8.87
CA THR A 70 4.67 -9.16 9.70
C THR A 70 3.35 -9.47 10.41
N ALA A 71 2.86 -10.70 10.32
CA ALA A 71 1.59 -11.13 10.92
C ALA A 71 1.58 -11.04 12.46
N ASP A 72 2.75 -11.05 13.08
CA ASP A 72 2.94 -10.84 14.52
C ASP A 72 2.84 -9.36 14.94
N ILE A 73 2.93 -8.42 13.99
CA ILE A 73 2.82 -6.98 14.24
C ILE A 73 1.36 -6.55 14.14
N VAL A 74 0.69 -6.95 13.05
CA VAL A 74 -0.70 -6.61 12.77
C VAL A 74 -1.35 -7.74 11.99
N PRO A 75 -2.58 -8.16 12.33
CA PRO A 75 -3.34 -9.07 11.50
C PRO A 75 -3.47 -8.53 10.09
N ASN A 76 -3.45 -9.39 9.09
CA ASN A 76 -3.61 -8.96 7.71
C ASN A 76 -4.70 -9.76 6.99
N TRP A 77 -5.13 -9.27 5.84
CA TRP A 77 -6.25 -9.81 5.07
C TRP A 77 -5.95 -11.18 4.43
N LYS A 78 -4.68 -11.58 4.30
CA LYS A 78 -4.28 -12.79 3.57
C LYS A 78 -4.67 -14.06 4.32
N ILE A 79 -5.36 -14.99 3.64
CA ILE A 79 -5.63 -16.34 4.12
C ILE A 79 -4.68 -17.34 3.44
N ALA A 80 -4.58 -17.29 2.11
CA ALA A 80 -3.79 -18.24 1.33
C ALA A 80 -3.24 -17.64 0.04
N THR A 81 -2.21 -18.29 -0.50
CA THR A 81 -1.60 -17.99 -1.80
C THR A 81 -1.59 -19.28 -2.64
N PRO A 82 -2.75 -19.66 -3.21
CA PRO A 82 -2.91 -20.94 -3.91
C PRO A 82 -2.14 -21.03 -5.23
N ASP A 83 -1.76 -19.88 -5.79
CA ASP A 83 -0.97 -19.74 -7.02
C ASP A 83 0.01 -18.58 -6.87
N PRO A 84 1.18 -18.61 -7.52
CA PRO A 84 2.14 -17.51 -7.47
C PRO A 84 1.56 -16.11 -7.82
N MET A 85 0.50 -16.05 -8.61
CA MET A 85 -0.18 -14.80 -9.00
C MET A 85 -1.42 -14.49 -8.15
N VAL A 86 -1.87 -15.42 -7.29
CA VAL A 86 -3.16 -15.34 -6.61
C VAL A 86 -3.01 -15.27 -5.10
N THR A 87 -3.66 -14.31 -4.49
CA THR A 87 -3.88 -14.25 -3.04
C THR A 87 -5.38 -14.30 -2.74
N VAL A 88 -5.75 -15.17 -1.83
CA VAL A 88 -7.10 -15.24 -1.25
C VAL A 88 -7.05 -14.65 0.14
N GLY A 89 -8.01 -13.82 0.46
CA GLY A 89 -8.05 -13.19 1.77
C GLY A 89 -9.42 -12.63 2.15
N LEU A 90 -9.51 -12.09 3.35
CA LEU A 90 -10.71 -11.48 3.88
C LEU A 90 -11.03 -10.17 3.15
N ARG A 91 -12.30 -9.95 2.89
CA ARG A 91 -12.77 -8.62 2.50
C ARG A 91 -12.84 -7.75 3.74
N CYS A 92 -12.13 -6.63 3.70
CA CYS A 92 -12.12 -5.64 4.77
C CYS A 92 -12.72 -4.32 4.27
N GLU A 93 -13.31 -3.56 5.18
CA GLU A 93 -13.66 -2.17 4.90
C GLU A 93 -12.41 -1.30 5.06
N GLY A 94 -11.88 -0.79 3.93
CA GLY A 94 -10.66 0.01 3.94
C GLY A 94 -10.90 1.41 4.46
N PHE A 95 -10.00 1.90 5.31
CA PHE A 95 -9.94 3.32 5.62
C PHE A 95 -9.60 4.12 4.36
N ARG A 96 -10.19 5.31 4.22
CA ARG A 96 -9.96 6.19 3.05
C ARG A 96 -8.69 7.02 3.18
N VAL A 97 -7.67 6.42 3.75
CA VAL A 97 -6.35 7.02 3.98
C VAL A 97 -5.27 6.01 3.61
N GLU A 98 -4.26 6.46 2.91
CA GLU A 98 -3.04 5.71 2.65
C GLU A 98 -1.92 6.21 3.55
N MET A 99 -1.31 5.31 4.32
CA MET A 99 -0.23 5.63 5.25
C MET A 99 1.12 5.49 4.53
N ILE A 100 1.65 6.60 4.05
CA ILE A 100 2.97 6.64 3.41
C ILE A 100 4.02 6.97 4.47
N ILE A 101 4.98 6.08 4.68
CA ILE A 101 6.12 6.31 5.57
C ILE A 101 7.40 6.46 4.77
N ARG A 102 8.21 7.47 5.12
CA ARG A 102 9.43 7.82 4.39
C ARG A 102 10.63 7.83 5.33
N GLY A 103 11.63 7.03 5.02
CA GLY A 103 12.93 7.03 5.71
C GLY A 103 13.93 8.02 5.09
N TYR A 104 13.67 8.49 3.87
CA TYR A 104 14.59 9.33 3.09
C TYR A 104 13.83 10.44 2.37
N LEU A 105 14.49 11.58 2.20
CA LEU A 105 13.97 12.72 1.45
C LEU A 105 14.20 12.52 -0.05
N THR A 106 13.24 11.88 -0.71
CA THR A 106 13.33 11.56 -2.14
C THR A 106 11.96 11.69 -2.84
N GLY A 107 11.92 11.50 -4.15
CA GLY A 107 10.69 11.46 -4.94
C GLY A 107 9.85 12.74 -4.83
N SER A 108 8.55 12.62 -4.53
CA SER A 108 7.65 13.76 -4.37
C SER A 108 8.05 14.66 -3.20
N ALA A 109 8.44 14.07 -2.06
CA ALA A 109 8.88 14.83 -0.89
C ALA A 109 10.10 15.71 -1.18
N TRP A 110 11.06 15.20 -1.96
CA TRP A 110 12.19 16.01 -2.40
C TRP A 110 11.77 17.15 -3.34
N ARG A 111 10.87 16.88 -4.30
CA ARG A 111 10.39 17.92 -5.21
C ARG A 111 9.73 19.09 -4.46
N GLU A 112 8.91 18.79 -3.48
CA GLU A 112 8.26 19.81 -2.63
C GLU A 112 9.29 20.55 -1.76
N TYR A 113 10.21 19.82 -1.14
CA TYR A 113 11.29 20.41 -0.34
C TYR A 113 12.19 21.33 -1.17
N LYS A 114 12.59 20.92 -2.37
CA LYS A 114 13.38 21.72 -3.32
C LYS A 114 12.62 22.97 -3.80
N ALA A 115 11.30 22.90 -3.89
CA ALA A 115 10.45 24.04 -4.19
C ALA A 115 10.26 25.01 -3.00
N GLY A 116 10.89 24.73 -1.86
CA GLY A 116 10.84 25.60 -0.66
C GLY A 116 9.91 25.14 0.45
N CYS A 117 9.17 24.04 0.28
CA CYS A 117 8.31 23.51 1.33
C CYS A 117 9.17 23.01 2.50
N ARG A 118 8.75 23.34 3.72
CA ARG A 118 9.40 22.90 4.98
C ARG A 118 8.42 22.20 5.91
N SER A 119 7.24 21.91 5.44
CA SER A 119 6.25 21.10 6.14
C SER A 119 5.56 20.18 5.15
N LEU A 120 5.48 18.90 5.44
CA LEU A 120 4.83 17.89 4.58
C LEU A 120 3.81 17.14 5.43
N CYS A 121 2.52 17.21 5.07
CA CYS A 121 1.41 16.61 5.82
C CYS A 121 1.44 16.97 7.32
N GLY A 122 1.74 18.22 7.66
CA GLY A 122 1.88 18.70 9.05
C GLY A 122 3.23 18.43 9.71
N VAL A 123 4.11 17.60 9.11
CA VAL A 123 5.43 17.27 9.64
C VAL A 123 6.45 18.32 9.20
N SER A 124 7.10 19.00 10.16
CA SER A 124 8.18 19.95 9.89
C SER A 124 9.44 19.23 9.40
N LEU A 125 10.03 19.76 8.34
CA LEU A 125 11.27 19.23 7.75
C LEU A 125 12.45 20.11 8.12
N PRO A 126 13.61 19.53 8.54
CA PRO A 126 14.82 20.29 8.85
C PRO A 126 15.32 21.07 7.63
N ASP A 127 15.93 22.25 7.87
CA ASP A 127 16.61 22.99 6.83
C ASP A 127 17.92 22.33 6.40
N GLY A 128 18.36 22.61 5.17
CA GLY A 128 19.65 22.17 4.65
C GLY A 128 19.74 20.70 4.27
N MET A 129 18.62 19.97 4.22
CA MET A 129 18.61 18.60 3.75
C MET A 129 18.90 18.50 2.25
N LYS A 130 19.55 17.41 1.86
CA LYS A 130 19.90 17.09 0.47
C LYS A 130 19.01 16.00 -0.08
N GLU A 131 18.96 15.92 -1.41
CA GLU A 131 18.29 14.82 -2.10
C GLU A 131 18.83 13.46 -1.64
N ASN A 132 17.92 12.51 -1.42
CA ASN A 132 18.20 11.16 -0.92
C ASN A 132 18.78 11.10 0.50
N GLN A 133 18.80 12.20 1.23
CA GLN A 133 19.25 12.19 2.61
C GLN A 133 18.26 11.42 3.49
N LYS A 134 18.80 10.60 4.40
CA LYS A 134 18.02 9.89 5.41
C LYS A 134 17.46 10.88 6.42
N PHE A 135 16.17 10.72 6.77
CA PHE A 135 15.59 11.47 7.88
C PHE A 135 16.16 10.99 9.23
N PRO A 136 16.30 11.89 10.22
CA PRO A 136 16.68 11.48 11.58
C PRO A 136 15.73 10.42 12.16
N THR A 137 14.43 10.59 11.91
CA THR A 137 13.37 9.63 12.20
C THR A 137 12.48 9.53 10.98
N PRO A 138 12.03 8.32 10.55
CA PRO A 138 11.08 8.21 9.46
C PRO A 138 9.84 9.06 9.72
N ILE A 139 9.29 9.65 8.68
CA ILE A 139 8.11 10.51 8.76
C ILE A 139 6.92 9.84 8.06
N ILE A 140 5.72 10.03 8.60
CA ILE A 140 4.47 9.60 7.97
C ILE A 140 3.84 10.79 7.26
N THR A 141 3.52 10.61 5.98
CA THR A 141 2.94 11.61 5.09
C THR A 141 1.70 11.02 4.43
N PRO A 142 0.54 11.03 5.09
CA PRO A 142 -0.64 10.37 4.58
C PRO A 142 -1.18 11.05 3.32
N THR A 143 -1.93 10.26 2.53
CA THR A 143 -2.76 10.78 1.45
C THR A 143 -4.19 10.31 1.62
N THR A 144 -5.14 11.10 1.13
CA THR A 144 -6.51 10.63 0.95
C THR A 144 -6.53 9.55 -0.12
N LYS A 145 -7.50 8.65 -0.04
CA LYS A 145 -7.78 7.69 -1.11
C LYS A 145 -8.97 8.22 -1.92
N ALA A 146 -8.69 8.91 -3.02
CA ALA A 146 -9.71 9.49 -3.86
C ALA A 146 -10.51 8.41 -4.60
N GLU A 147 -11.85 8.56 -4.67
CA GLU A 147 -12.69 7.74 -5.53
C GLU A 147 -12.54 8.13 -7.01
N ALA A 148 -12.20 9.38 -7.27
CA ALA A 148 -11.92 9.92 -8.60
C ALA A 148 -10.86 11.03 -8.49
N GLY A 149 -9.95 11.11 -9.45
CA GLY A 149 -8.84 12.07 -9.45
C GLY A 149 -7.55 11.49 -8.90
N HIS A 150 -6.78 12.31 -8.22
CA HIS A 150 -5.50 11.92 -7.61
C HIS A 150 -5.60 11.97 -6.09
N ASP A 151 -4.82 11.10 -5.43
CA ASP A 151 -4.65 11.13 -3.99
C ASP A 151 -3.96 12.43 -3.58
N GLU A 152 -4.45 13.09 -2.53
CA GLU A 152 -3.95 14.37 -2.05
C GLU A 152 -3.27 14.22 -0.69
N ASN A 153 -2.18 14.96 -0.50
CA ASN A 153 -1.51 15.03 0.80
C ASN A 153 -2.48 15.60 1.86
N ILE A 154 -2.52 14.95 3.02
CA ILE A 154 -3.38 15.38 4.14
C ILE A 154 -2.63 15.17 5.46
N SER A 155 -2.83 16.06 6.42
CA SER A 155 -2.23 15.90 7.75
C SER A 155 -3.05 15.00 8.67
N LYS A 156 -2.44 14.51 9.75
CA LYS A 156 -3.11 13.78 10.83
C LYS A 156 -4.28 14.57 11.41
N GLU A 157 -4.04 15.86 11.66
CA GLU A 157 -5.01 16.79 12.24
C GLU A 157 -6.22 16.93 11.33
N GLU A 158 -6.01 17.08 10.03
CA GLU A 158 -7.09 17.19 9.04
C GLU A 158 -7.88 15.89 8.90
N ILE A 159 -7.21 14.73 8.89
CA ILE A 159 -7.87 13.41 8.84
C ILE A 159 -8.85 13.25 9.99
N ILE A 160 -8.41 13.59 11.22
CA ILE A 160 -9.22 13.48 12.43
C ILE A 160 -10.32 14.54 12.42
N ALA A 161 -10.00 15.79 12.10
CA ALA A 161 -10.95 16.89 12.08
C ALA A 161 -12.08 16.70 11.05
N GLN A 162 -11.78 16.07 9.92
CA GLN A 162 -12.77 15.75 8.88
C GLN A 162 -13.53 14.43 9.17
N GLY A 163 -13.18 13.72 10.23
CA GLY A 163 -13.82 12.45 10.59
C GLY A 163 -13.57 11.32 9.58
N ILE A 164 -12.48 11.39 8.79
CA ILE A 164 -12.11 10.34 7.83
C ILE A 164 -11.70 9.07 8.57
N VAL A 165 -10.96 9.23 9.67
CA VAL A 165 -10.57 8.16 10.60
C VAL A 165 -10.70 8.71 12.02
N SER A 166 -11.11 7.87 12.99
CA SER A 166 -11.11 8.26 14.39
C SER A 166 -9.68 8.52 14.88
N LYS A 167 -9.53 9.29 15.94
CA LYS A 167 -8.22 9.56 16.54
C LYS A 167 -7.55 8.26 17.01
N GLU A 168 -8.34 7.40 17.64
CA GLU A 168 -7.90 6.11 18.19
C GLU A 168 -7.40 5.18 17.07
N ASP A 169 -8.16 5.06 15.99
CA ASP A 169 -7.77 4.25 14.84
C ASP A 169 -6.55 4.83 14.14
N TYR A 170 -6.47 6.15 13.98
CA TYR A 170 -5.30 6.78 13.37
C TYR A 170 -4.02 6.52 14.19
N GLU A 171 -4.07 6.66 15.52
CA GLU A 171 -2.93 6.41 16.40
C GLU A 171 -2.50 4.93 16.34
N LEU A 172 -3.43 4.00 16.19
CA LEU A 172 -3.15 2.59 15.97
C LEU A 172 -2.50 2.32 14.61
N MET A 173 -3.04 2.91 13.54
CA MET A 173 -2.46 2.84 12.19
C MET A 173 -1.05 3.42 12.15
N GLU A 174 -0.81 4.54 12.82
CA GLU A 174 0.51 5.18 12.95
C GLU A 174 1.51 4.24 13.62
N LYS A 175 1.14 3.65 14.76
CA LYS A 175 1.95 2.66 15.48
C LYS A 175 2.30 1.46 14.59
N TYR A 176 1.34 0.89 13.90
CA TYR A 176 1.57 -0.23 12.99
C TYR A 176 2.44 0.16 11.81
N THR A 177 2.24 1.35 11.24
CA THR A 177 3.04 1.87 10.13
C THR A 177 4.52 1.93 10.50
N TYR A 178 4.88 2.46 11.67
CA TYR A 178 6.27 2.48 12.14
C TYR A 178 6.83 1.08 12.36
N ALA A 179 6.10 0.20 13.02
CA ALA A 179 6.55 -1.17 13.32
C ALA A 179 6.76 -2.00 12.04
N LEU A 180 5.84 -1.89 11.07
CA LEU A 180 5.96 -2.55 9.77
C LEU A 180 7.16 -2.03 8.98
N PHE A 181 7.38 -0.70 8.96
CA PHE A 181 8.52 -0.09 8.28
C PHE A 181 9.86 -0.49 8.90
N GLU A 182 9.93 -0.55 10.23
CA GLU A 182 11.13 -1.03 10.92
C GLU A 182 11.45 -2.48 10.56
N ARG A 183 10.45 -3.38 10.60
CA ARG A 183 10.60 -4.78 10.22
C ARG A 183 11.02 -4.90 8.74
N GLY A 184 10.33 -4.20 7.85
CA GLY A 184 10.66 -4.19 6.42
C GLY A 184 12.06 -3.67 6.13
N SER A 185 12.49 -2.64 6.85
CA SER A 185 13.85 -2.07 6.72
C SER A 185 14.94 -3.06 7.16
N LYS A 186 14.71 -3.81 8.24
CA LYS A 186 15.64 -4.88 8.69
C LYS A 186 15.72 -5.98 7.64
N MET A 187 14.59 -6.47 7.14
CA MET A 187 14.53 -7.52 6.11
C MET A 187 15.21 -7.09 4.80
N ALA A 188 15.04 -5.82 4.40
CA ALA A 188 15.71 -5.26 3.24
C ALA A 188 17.23 -5.20 3.45
N ALA A 189 17.68 -4.70 4.60
CA ALA A 189 19.09 -4.58 4.93
C ALA A 189 19.83 -5.93 4.93
N GLU A 190 19.19 -7.01 5.40
CA GLU A 190 19.73 -8.38 5.33
C GLU A 190 19.99 -8.88 3.88
N LYS A 191 19.38 -8.23 2.91
CA LYS A 191 19.56 -8.49 1.47
C LYS A 191 20.41 -7.44 0.76
N GLY A 192 21.04 -6.55 1.52
CA GLY A 192 21.84 -5.44 0.96
C GLY A 192 20.99 -4.35 0.28
N LEU A 193 19.69 -4.27 0.61
CA LEU A 193 18.75 -3.30 0.06
C LEU A 193 18.42 -2.23 1.10
N ILE A 194 18.03 -1.04 0.62
CA ILE A 194 17.52 0.04 1.45
C ILE A 194 16.03 0.19 1.18
N LEU A 195 15.20 0.07 2.22
CA LEU A 195 13.79 0.44 2.14
C LEU A 195 13.67 1.94 2.33
N VAL A 196 13.44 2.65 1.24
CA VAL A 196 13.41 4.12 1.21
C VAL A 196 12.10 4.67 1.75
N ASP A 197 11.00 4.14 1.24
CA ASP A 197 9.63 4.44 1.63
C ASP A 197 8.72 3.24 1.35
N THR A 198 7.53 3.29 1.90
CA THR A 198 6.46 2.35 1.57
C THR A 198 5.10 2.94 1.90
N LYS A 199 4.05 2.36 1.34
CA LYS A 199 2.66 2.73 1.54
C LYS A 199 1.90 1.54 2.11
N TYR A 200 1.15 1.78 3.19
CA TYR A 200 0.25 0.82 3.79
C TYR A 200 -1.20 1.30 3.67
N GLU A 201 -2.09 0.35 3.43
CA GLU A 201 -3.53 0.54 3.51
C GLU A 201 -4.06 -0.34 4.64
N PHE A 202 -4.89 0.22 5.50
CA PHE A 202 -5.51 -0.45 6.62
C PHE A 202 -7.02 -0.56 6.42
N GLY A 203 -7.64 -1.53 7.07
CA GLY A 203 -9.08 -1.70 7.03
C GLY A 203 -9.58 -2.51 8.21
N LEU A 204 -10.86 -2.37 8.48
CA LEU A 204 -11.57 -3.14 9.49
C LEU A 204 -12.06 -4.45 8.90
N SER A 205 -11.85 -5.54 9.62
CA SER A 205 -12.44 -6.83 9.27
C SER A 205 -13.93 -6.84 9.64
N LEU A 206 -14.78 -7.11 8.67
CA LEU A 206 -16.24 -7.18 8.88
C LEU A 206 -16.69 -8.48 9.58
N ILE A 207 -15.78 -9.44 9.75
CA ILE A 207 -16.10 -10.79 10.26
C ILE A 207 -15.81 -10.93 11.78
N HIS A 208 -15.12 -9.98 12.37
CA HIS A 208 -14.66 -10.03 13.76
C HIS A 208 -15.19 -8.87 14.61
N ILE A 209 -16.44 -8.49 14.39
CA ILE A 209 -17.16 -7.58 15.31
C ILE A 209 -17.95 -8.39 16.30
#